data_ea0509161fb759508c22c36869686b0e
#
_entry.id   ea0509161fb759508c22c36869686b0e
#
_cell.length_a   1.000
_cell.length_b   1.000
_cell.length_c   1.000
_cell.angle_alpha   90.00
_cell.angle_beta   90.00
_cell.angle_gamma   90.00
#
_symmetry.space_group_name_H-M   'P 1'
#
loop_
_entity.id
_entity.type
_entity.pdbx_description
1 polymer ?
#
loop_
_entity_poly.entity_id
_entity_poly.type
_entity_poly.pdbx_seq_one_letter_code
_entity_poly.pdbx_strand_id
1 'polypeptide(L)'
;MRTTTDLGLVPYITLREGEESAPANLIITPEWPGQRFPRLRYADEEREDRDVRGVLWARCSHTPRDERRMPTGKPRWKLMHPSRQRETMQNLRCQVCVMPARTPLGFVFLAGPSEYEPDASSIITGQPPVCKRHLRAAAALCPHLDGRPMAFLARSAPLYGVHGTVYGYGPDGIDVVATPDHPLPYGHPNLSTLLASQLVRRLNSFRIIDLDELLEELTPEAP
;
A
#
# COMPACT_ATOMS: atom_id res chain seq x y z
N MET A 1 0.70 -1.30 -29.93
CA MET A 1 0.93 -1.32 -28.47
C MET A 1 1.38 0.11 -28.07
N ARG A 2 0.55 0.89 -27.40
CA ARG A 2 0.98 2.19 -26.85
C ARG A 2 1.78 1.88 -25.58
N THR A 3 3.02 2.33 -25.53
CA THR A 3 3.86 2.19 -24.36
C THR A 3 3.29 3.01 -23.20
N THR A 4 3.40 2.55 -21.98
CA THR A 4 2.93 3.16 -20.72
C THR A 4 3.36 4.64 -20.55
N THR A 5 4.34 5.09 -21.30
CA THR A 5 4.89 6.45 -21.31
C THR A 5 3.99 7.48 -22.00
N ASP A 6 3.03 7.04 -22.83
CA ASP A 6 2.18 7.96 -23.62
C ASP A 6 1.03 8.60 -22.85
N LEU A 7 0.70 8.11 -21.65
CA LEU A 7 -0.43 8.65 -20.87
C LEU A 7 -0.06 9.85 -19.98
N GLY A 8 1.22 10.18 -19.82
CA GLY A 8 1.69 11.31 -18.99
C GLY A 8 1.26 11.24 -17.50
N LEU A 9 0.60 10.13 -17.11
CA LEU A 9 0.02 9.94 -15.79
C LEU A 9 0.89 8.98 -14.98
N VAL A 10 1.41 9.46 -13.86
CA VAL A 10 2.17 8.62 -12.92
C VAL A 10 1.39 8.54 -11.61
N PRO A 11 1.06 7.31 -11.13
CA PRO A 11 0.33 7.15 -9.88
C PRO A 11 1.02 7.84 -8.71
N TYR A 12 0.22 8.40 -7.80
CA TYR A 12 0.72 9.09 -6.61
C TYR A 12 1.60 8.20 -5.73
N ILE A 13 1.23 6.94 -5.58
CA ILE A 13 1.95 5.99 -4.71
C ILE A 13 3.31 5.55 -5.27
N THR A 14 3.56 5.72 -6.58
CA THR A 14 4.79 5.27 -7.22
C THR A 14 6.00 6.05 -6.69
N LEU A 15 7.06 5.35 -6.28
CA LEU A 15 8.32 5.94 -5.86
C LEU A 15 8.94 6.76 -7.02
N ARG A 16 9.62 7.85 -6.70
CA ARG A 16 10.32 8.71 -7.68
C ARG A 16 11.82 8.58 -7.55
N GLU A 17 12.55 8.86 -8.64
CA GLU A 17 14.01 9.04 -8.56
C GLU A 17 14.31 10.20 -7.61
N GLY A 18 15.30 10.02 -6.72
CA GLY A 18 15.63 10.97 -5.65
C GLY A 18 14.86 10.77 -4.35
N GLU A 19 13.88 9.85 -4.31
CA GLU A 19 13.28 9.41 -3.07
C GLU A 19 14.01 8.16 -2.57
N GLU A 20 14.59 8.26 -1.39
CA GLU A 20 15.42 7.22 -0.81
C GLU A 20 14.96 6.88 0.61
N SER A 21 15.12 5.62 0.98
CA SER A 21 14.93 5.21 2.36
C SER A 21 15.88 5.98 3.26
N ALA A 22 15.38 6.54 4.34
CA ALA A 22 16.23 7.21 5.31
C ALA A 22 17.22 6.23 5.94
N PRO A 23 18.42 6.69 6.35
CA PRO A 23 19.36 5.87 7.09
C PRO A 23 18.66 5.24 8.30
N ALA A 24 18.87 3.96 8.48
CA ALA A 24 18.25 3.21 9.56
C ALA A 24 19.05 3.44 10.86
N ASN A 25 18.71 4.50 11.61
CA ASN A 25 19.15 4.67 12.99
C ASN A 25 18.24 3.87 13.95
N LEU A 26 17.99 2.62 13.58
CA LEU A 26 17.11 1.73 14.33
C LEU A 26 17.79 1.24 15.61
N ILE A 27 17.02 1.17 16.68
CA ILE A 27 17.40 0.55 17.93
C ILE A 27 16.29 -0.39 18.39
N ILE A 28 16.66 -1.42 19.13
CA ILE A 28 15.70 -2.30 19.81
C ILE A 28 15.80 -2.01 21.30
N THR A 29 14.70 -1.60 21.90
CA THR A 29 14.61 -1.46 23.35
C THR A 29 14.19 -2.79 23.95
N PRO A 30 14.84 -3.22 25.06
CA PRO A 30 14.46 -4.45 25.74
C PRO A 30 13.05 -4.33 26.34
N GLU A 31 12.55 -5.45 26.80
CA GLU A 31 11.29 -5.49 27.55
C GLU A 31 11.38 -4.68 28.85
N TRP A 32 10.31 -3.93 29.15
CA TRP A 32 10.15 -3.20 30.41
C TRP A 32 8.91 -3.71 31.14
N PRO A 33 8.79 -3.50 32.44
CA PRO A 33 7.56 -3.84 33.16
C PRO A 33 6.35 -3.21 32.48
N GLY A 34 5.42 -4.07 31.99
CA GLY A 34 4.24 -3.68 31.20
C GLY A 34 4.39 -3.80 29.68
N GLN A 35 5.58 -4.04 29.16
CA GLN A 35 5.83 -4.29 27.73
C GLN A 35 6.28 -5.75 27.54
N ARG A 36 5.46 -6.56 26.89
CA ARG A 36 5.68 -8.02 26.77
C ARG A 36 6.73 -8.43 25.72
N PHE A 37 7.15 -7.50 24.84
CA PHE A 37 8.05 -7.82 23.73
C PHE A 37 9.06 -6.70 23.51
N PRO A 38 10.28 -7.03 23.02
CA PRO A 38 11.23 -6.03 22.57
C PRO A 38 10.59 -5.12 21.54
N ARG A 39 11.01 -3.85 21.46
CA ARG A 39 10.40 -2.88 20.55
C ARG A 39 11.44 -2.23 19.66
N LEU A 40 11.22 -2.34 18.34
CA LEU A 40 11.96 -1.60 17.34
C LEU A 40 11.52 -0.13 17.34
N ARG A 41 12.49 0.79 17.26
CA ARG A 41 12.25 2.22 17.17
C ARG A 41 13.38 2.92 16.43
N TYR A 42 13.15 4.13 15.97
CA TYR A 42 14.24 5.02 15.59
C TYR A 42 14.86 5.63 16.85
N ALA A 43 16.17 5.92 16.82
CA ALA A 43 16.86 6.61 17.94
C ALA A 43 16.27 8.01 18.19
N ASP A 44 15.82 8.65 17.11
CA ASP A 44 15.14 9.95 17.05
C ASP A 44 13.66 9.80 16.66
N GLU A 45 12.99 8.76 17.19
CA GLU A 45 11.61 8.45 16.83
C GLU A 45 10.66 9.60 17.11
N GLU A 46 9.86 9.94 16.11
CA GLU A 46 8.77 10.90 16.18
C GLU A 46 7.41 10.19 16.18
N ARG A 47 6.35 10.91 16.55
CA ARG A 47 5.00 10.36 16.64
C ARG A 47 4.50 9.83 15.29
N GLU A 48 4.88 10.49 14.22
CA GLU A 48 4.47 10.20 12.84
C GLU A 48 5.09 8.92 12.30
N ASP A 49 6.17 8.45 12.90
CA ASP A 49 6.84 7.20 12.53
C ASP A 49 5.98 5.96 12.83
N ARG A 50 4.97 6.11 13.68
CA ARG A 50 4.04 5.03 13.98
C ARG A 50 2.66 5.27 13.41
N ASP A 51 1.99 4.17 13.06
CA ASP A 51 0.58 4.22 12.76
C ASP A 51 -0.28 4.28 14.04
N VAL A 52 -1.59 4.40 13.86
CA VAL A 52 -2.57 4.45 14.98
C VAL A 52 -2.61 3.17 15.83
N ARG A 53 -1.96 2.11 15.38
CA ARG A 53 -1.83 0.82 16.09
C ARG A 53 -0.43 0.61 16.67
N GLY A 54 0.43 1.61 16.57
CA GLY A 54 1.76 1.61 17.15
C GLY A 54 2.83 0.89 16.34
N VAL A 55 2.55 0.45 15.11
CA VAL A 55 3.54 -0.17 14.22
C VAL A 55 4.49 0.88 13.68
N LEU A 56 5.80 0.59 13.71
CA LEU A 56 6.85 1.48 13.18
C LEU A 56 6.87 1.42 11.65
N TRP A 57 7.02 2.58 11.00
CA TRP A 57 7.01 2.71 9.56
C TRP A 57 8.36 3.12 8.99
N ALA A 58 8.70 2.55 7.83
CA ALA A 58 9.90 2.92 7.09
C ALA A 58 9.82 4.38 6.64
N ARG A 59 10.84 5.16 7.01
CA ARG A 59 11.02 6.53 6.55
C ARG A 59 11.52 6.53 5.11
N CYS A 60 11.01 7.44 4.32
CA CYS A 60 11.45 7.67 2.95
C CYS A 60 11.40 9.17 2.67
N SER A 61 12.42 9.69 1.99
CA SER A 61 12.45 11.09 1.58
C SER A 61 11.38 11.38 0.53
N HIS A 62 11.03 12.65 0.36
CA HIS A 62 10.02 13.10 -0.58
C HIS A 62 10.64 14.03 -1.61
N THR A 63 10.34 13.81 -2.90
CA THR A 63 10.59 14.80 -3.93
C THR A 63 9.62 16.00 -3.79
N PRO A 64 9.98 17.18 -4.33
CA PRO A 64 9.05 18.31 -4.40
C PRO A 64 7.72 17.92 -5.05
N ARG A 65 6.67 18.63 -4.69
CA ARG A 65 5.35 18.46 -5.30
C ARG A 65 5.11 19.54 -6.37
N ASP A 66 4.41 19.15 -7.41
CA ASP A 66 3.94 20.08 -8.45
C ASP A 66 2.73 20.93 -7.96
N GLU A 67 2.21 21.80 -8.82
CA GLU A 67 1.02 22.64 -8.56
C GLU A 67 -0.24 21.82 -8.22
N ARG A 68 -0.31 20.57 -8.70
CA ARG A 68 -1.40 19.62 -8.39
C ARG A 68 -1.15 18.81 -7.13
N ARG A 69 -0.09 19.13 -6.38
CA ARG A 69 0.39 18.42 -5.19
C ARG A 69 0.83 16.97 -5.46
N MET A 70 1.16 16.66 -6.72
CA MET A 70 1.70 15.35 -7.09
C MET A 70 3.21 15.33 -6.95
N PRO A 71 3.82 14.19 -6.55
CA PRO A 71 5.28 14.07 -6.44
C PRO A 71 5.92 14.19 -7.83
N THR A 72 6.97 15.00 -7.91
CA THR A 72 7.76 15.18 -9.13
C THR A 72 8.87 14.13 -9.24
N GLY A 73 9.57 14.11 -10.37
CA GLY A 73 10.66 13.17 -10.63
C GLY A 73 10.21 11.94 -11.44
N LYS A 74 11.21 11.25 -12.01
CA LYS A 74 10.99 10.10 -12.86
C LYS A 74 10.46 8.91 -12.05
N PRO A 75 9.41 8.21 -12.52
CA PRO A 75 8.81 7.13 -11.76
C PRO A 75 9.67 5.86 -11.74
N ARG A 76 9.78 5.25 -10.57
CA ARG A 76 10.31 3.91 -10.35
C ARG A 76 9.13 2.93 -10.30
N TRP A 77 8.61 2.57 -11.45
CA TRP A 77 7.31 1.90 -11.66
C TRP A 77 7.03 0.66 -10.80
N LYS A 78 8.06 -0.09 -10.43
CA LYS A 78 7.93 -1.32 -9.63
C LYS A 78 7.93 -1.06 -8.11
N LEU A 79 8.14 0.19 -7.69
CA LEU A 79 8.31 0.53 -6.29
C LEU A 79 7.23 1.50 -5.82
N MET A 80 6.73 1.25 -4.61
CA MET A 80 5.78 2.13 -3.93
C MET A 80 6.48 2.93 -2.84
N HIS A 81 6.11 4.18 -2.69
CA HIS A 81 6.57 5.03 -1.60
C HIS A 81 5.81 4.68 -0.31
N PRO A 82 6.47 4.28 0.79
CA PRO A 82 5.80 3.75 1.98
C PRO A 82 4.74 4.68 2.58
N SER A 83 5.07 5.96 2.78
CA SER A 83 4.14 6.90 3.39
C SER A 83 2.95 7.25 2.47
N ARG A 84 3.13 7.31 1.16
CA ARG A 84 2.04 7.54 0.20
C ARG A 84 1.12 6.34 0.07
N GLN A 85 1.66 5.14 0.07
CA GLN A 85 0.87 3.91 0.10
C GLN A 85 0.07 3.83 1.41
N ARG A 86 0.71 4.10 2.57
CA ARG A 86 0.05 4.17 3.87
C ARG A 86 -1.10 5.18 3.87
N GLU A 87 -0.87 6.41 3.40
CA GLU A 87 -1.87 7.48 3.32
C GLU A 87 -3.09 7.05 2.51
N THR A 88 -2.87 6.56 1.28
CA THR A 88 -3.95 6.18 0.37
C THR A 88 -4.71 4.95 0.87
N MET A 89 -3.99 3.97 1.40
CA MET A 89 -4.59 2.77 1.95
C MET A 89 -5.37 3.05 3.25
N GLN A 90 -4.80 3.83 4.16
CA GLN A 90 -5.45 4.15 5.43
C GLN A 90 -6.76 4.92 5.24
N ASN A 91 -6.79 5.85 4.29
CA ASN A 91 -7.91 6.75 4.06
C ASN A 91 -8.82 6.32 2.89
N LEU A 92 -8.59 5.14 2.30
CA LEU A 92 -9.30 4.64 1.11
C LEU A 92 -9.36 5.68 0.00
N ARG A 93 -8.18 6.27 -0.29
CA ARG A 93 -7.98 7.25 -1.36
C ARG A 93 -7.43 6.57 -2.61
N CYS A 94 -7.70 7.17 -3.75
CA CYS A 94 -7.22 6.68 -5.04
C CYS A 94 -5.69 6.67 -5.11
N GLN A 95 -5.10 5.53 -5.41
CA GLN A 95 -3.65 5.38 -5.58
C GLN A 95 -3.05 6.27 -6.67
N VAL A 96 -3.88 6.75 -7.60
CA VAL A 96 -3.43 7.59 -8.72
C VAL A 96 -3.48 9.07 -8.39
N CYS A 97 -4.58 9.59 -7.82
CA CYS A 97 -4.81 11.03 -7.66
C CYS A 97 -5.10 11.49 -6.22
N VAL A 98 -5.02 10.60 -5.24
CA VAL A 98 -5.24 10.89 -3.80
C VAL A 98 -6.67 11.34 -3.44
N MET A 99 -7.54 11.54 -4.41
CA MET A 99 -8.95 11.86 -4.15
C MET A 99 -9.68 10.66 -3.54
N PRO A 100 -10.83 10.86 -2.87
CA PRO A 100 -11.63 9.74 -2.37
C PRO A 100 -11.89 8.69 -3.46
N ALA A 101 -11.69 7.41 -3.13
CA ALA A 101 -11.83 6.32 -4.10
C ALA A 101 -13.23 5.69 -4.09
N ARG A 102 -14.11 6.10 -3.15
CA ARG A 102 -15.45 5.54 -3.03
C ARG A 102 -16.29 5.82 -4.28
N THR A 103 -16.89 4.77 -4.81
CA THR A 103 -17.92 4.84 -5.85
C THR A 103 -19.31 4.59 -5.24
N PRO A 104 -20.42 4.83 -5.95
CA PRO A 104 -21.76 4.46 -5.49
C PRO A 104 -21.90 2.96 -5.15
N LEU A 105 -21.15 2.11 -5.84
CA LEU A 105 -21.19 0.65 -5.67
C LEU A 105 -20.22 0.13 -4.58
N GLY A 106 -19.24 0.92 -4.16
CA GLY A 106 -18.21 0.52 -3.20
C GLY A 106 -16.82 1.02 -3.58
N PHE A 107 -15.79 0.31 -3.14
CA PHE A 107 -14.39 0.57 -3.46
C PHE A 107 -13.90 -0.43 -4.51
N VAL A 108 -13.15 0.05 -5.49
CA VAL A 108 -12.57 -0.79 -6.52
C VAL A 108 -11.08 -0.97 -6.24
N PHE A 109 -10.67 -2.23 -6.15
CA PHE A 109 -9.28 -2.63 -6.05
C PHE A 109 -8.91 -3.38 -7.33
N LEU A 110 -7.68 -3.22 -7.80
CA LEU A 110 -7.14 -3.95 -8.94
C LEU A 110 -6.12 -4.95 -8.44
N ALA A 111 -6.16 -6.17 -8.98
CA ALA A 111 -5.18 -7.20 -8.71
C ALA A 111 -4.80 -7.95 -9.99
N GLY A 112 -3.62 -8.55 -10.00
CA GLY A 112 -3.21 -9.47 -11.04
C GLY A 112 -3.83 -10.87 -10.84
N PRO A 113 -3.83 -11.72 -11.87
CA PRO A 113 -4.38 -13.08 -11.77
C PRO A 113 -3.69 -13.95 -10.70
N SER A 114 -2.42 -13.68 -10.41
CA SER A 114 -1.63 -14.39 -9.40
C SER A 114 -1.96 -14.00 -7.94
N GLU A 115 -2.67 -12.90 -7.74
CA GLU A 115 -3.05 -12.41 -6.41
C GLU A 115 -4.41 -12.96 -5.93
N TYR A 116 -5.04 -13.81 -6.74
CA TYR A 116 -6.39 -14.31 -6.49
C TYR A 116 -6.46 -15.83 -6.59
N GLU A 117 -7.04 -16.45 -5.55
CA GLU A 117 -7.47 -17.85 -5.57
C GLU A 117 -8.99 -17.89 -5.77
N PRO A 118 -9.50 -18.65 -6.77
CA PRO A 118 -10.93 -18.64 -7.13
C PRO A 118 -11.89 -18.94 -5.99
N ASP A 119 -11.48 -19.76 -5.02
CA ASP A 119 -12.30 -20.21 -3.89
C ASP A 119 -12.07 -19.36 -2.61
N ALA A 120 -11.28 -18.28 -2.71
CA ALA A 120 -10.97 -17.46 -1.56
C ALA A 120 -12.21 -16.68 -1.07
N SER A 121 -12.60 -16.89 0.18
CA SER A 121 -13.67 -16.15 0.85
C SER A 121 -13.27 -14.70 1.20
N SER A 122 -11.99 -14.39 1.15
CA SER A 122 -11.45 -13.05 1.37
C SER A 122 -10.16 -12.85 0.58
N ILE A 123 -9.89 -11.62 0.20
CA ILE A 123 -8.65 -11.21 -0.46
C ILE A 123 -7.90 -10.26 0.45
N ILE A 124 -6.57 -10.45 0.52
CA ILE A 124 -5.67 -9.56 1.23
C ILE A 124 -4.89 -8.77 0.19
N THR A 125 -4.97 -7.44 0.21
CA THR A 125 -4.31 -6.59 -0.78
C THR A 125 -3.53 -5.45 -0.14
N GLY A 126 -2.32 -5.21 -0.65
CA GLY A 126 -1.49 -4.02 -0.40
C GLY A 126 -1.70 -2.92 -1.43
N GLN A 127 -2.50 -3.16 -2.48
CA GLN A 127 -2.81 -2.15 -3.48
C GLN A 127 -3.93 -1.24 -2.99
N PRO A 128 -3.76 0.10 -2.94
CA PRO A 128 -4.83 1.01 -2.58
C PRO A 128 -5.94 1.04 -3.65
N PRO A 129 -7.18 1.43 -3.28
CA PRO A 129 -8.29 1.47 -4.21
C PRO A 129 -8.07 2.52 -5.31
N VAL A 130 -8.87 2.41 -6.37
CA VAL A 130 -8.85 3.33 -7.52
C VAL A 130 -10.22 4.00 -7.67
N CYS A 131 -10.27 5.32 -7.90
CA CYS A 131 -11.51 6.02 -8.21
C CYS A 131 -11.96 5.75 -9.65
N LYS A 132 -13.26 5.87 -9.93
CA LYS A 132 -13.87 5.65 -11.27
C LYS A 132 -13.05 6.29 -12.40
N ARG A 133 -12.64 7.56 -12.24
CA ARG A 133 -11.90 8.33 -13.25
C ARG A 133 -10.59 7.66 -13.68
N HIS A 134 -9.94 6.92 -12.80
CA HIS A 134 -8.59 6.39 -13.04
C HIS A 134 -8.54 4.87 -13.22
N LEU A 135 -9.67 4.16 -13.24
CA LEU A 135 -9.69 2.70 -13.37
C LEU A 135 -8.97 2.21 -14.61
N ARG A 136 -9.30 2.73 -15.81
CA ARG A 136 -8.64 2.32 -17.06
C ARG A 136 -7.15 2.64 -17.05
N ALA A 137 -6.78 3.83 -16.57
CA ALA A 137 -5.39 4.24 -16.51
C ALA A 137 -4.59 3.40 -15.51
N ALA A 138 -5.13 3.14 -14.33
CA ALA A 138 -4.48 2.31 -13.32
C ALA A 138 -4.28 0.86 -13.81
N ALA A 139 -5.29 0.29 -14.47
CA ALA A 139 -5.21 -1.04 -15.06
C ALA A 139 -4.12 -1.14 -16.15
N ALA A 140 -3.98 -0.08 -16.96
CA ALA A 140 -2.98 -0.04 -18.03
C ALA A 140 -1.55 0.26 -17.53
N LEU A 141 -1.42 0.98 -16.41
CA LEU A 141 -0.13 1.47 -15.91
C LEU A 141 0.53 0.55 -14.87
N CYS A 142 -0.22 -0.35 -14.26
CA CYS A 142 0.31 -1.20 -13.20
C CYS A 142 1.13 -2.37 -13.78
N PRO A 143 2.44 -2.43 -13.53
CA PRO A 143 3.29 -3.49 -14.07
C PRO A 143 3.03 -4.87 -13.42
N HIS A 144 2.28 -4.92 -12.31
CA HIS A 144 2.00 -6.15 -11.58
C HIS A 144 0.70 -6.84 -12.03
N LEU A 145 -0.05 -6.25 -12.98
CA LEU A 145 -1.34 -6.80 -13.42
C LEU A 145 -1.23 -7.73 -14.65
N ASP A 146 -0.01 -7.97 -15.17
CA ASP A 146 0.30 -8.86 -16.30
C ASP A 146 -0.64 -8.73 -17.52
N GLY A 147 -1.14 -7.51 -17.75
CA GLY A 147 -2.07 -7.20 -18.85
C GLY A 147 -3.48 -7.80 -18.71
N ARG A 148 -3.79 -8.44 -17.59
CA ARG A 148 -5.12 -9.00 -17.27
C ARG A 148 -5.59 -8.51 -15.89
N PRO A 149 -5.92 -7.23 -15.74
CA PRO A 149 -6.37 -6.72 -14.46
C PRO A 149 -7.72 -7.33 -14.09
N MET A 150 -7.81 -7.83 -12.85
CA MET A 150 -9.07 -8.20 -12.22
C MET A 150 -9.53 -7.04 -11.35
N ALA A 151 -10.81 -6.67 -11.45
CA ALA A 151 -11.41 -5.67 -10.61
C ALA A 151 -12.21 -6.33 -9.47
N PHE A 152 -11.88 -5.96 -8.24
CA PHE A 152 -12.59 -6.38 -7.03
C PHE A 152 -13.41 -5.22 -6.50
N LEU A 153 -14.72 -5.31 -6.64
CA LEU A 153 -15.65 -4.34 -6.09
C LEU A 153 -16.04 -4.74 -4.68
N ALA A 154 -15.52 -4.03 -3.68
CA ALA A 154 -15.73 -4.31 -2.27
C ALA A 154 -16.57 -3.23 -1.59
N ARG A 155 -17.59 -3.63 -0.83
CA ARG A 155 -18.38 -2.70 0.01
C ARG A 155 -17.63 -2.26 1.25
N SER A 156 -16.78 -3.12 1.77
CA SER A 156 -15.96 -2.91 2.96
C SER A 156 -14.58 -3.51 2.78
N ALA A 157 -13.58 -2.81 3.27
CA ALA A 157 -12.19 -3.22 3.20
C ALA A 157 -11.48 -2.85 4.53
N PRO A 158 -11.72 -3.58 5.63
CA PRO A 158 -11.08 -3.31 6.92
C PRO A 158 -9.56 -3.46 6.83
N LEU A 159 -8.84 -2.73 7.68
CA LEU A 159 -7.39 -2.91 7.84
C LEU A 159 -7.10 -4.31 8.37
N TYR A 160 -6.16 -4.99 7.73
CA TYR A 160 -5.75 -6.34 8.11
C TYR A 160 -4.42 -6.35 8.87
N GLY A 161 -3.40 -5.69 8.32
CA GLY A 161 -2.05 -5.74 8.82
C GLY A 161 -1.07 -4.98 7.95
N VAL A 162 0.18 -5.38 7.98
CA VAL A 162 1.27 -4.71 7.26
C VAL A 162 2.26 -5.70 6.66
N HIS A 163 2.87 -5.32 5.53
CA HIS A 163 4.13 -5.89 5.06
C HIS A 163 5.30 -5.10 5.63
N GLY A 164 6.42 -5.76 5.86
CA GLY A 164 7.63 -5.12 6.34
C GLY A 164 8.73 -6.12 6.65
N THR A 165 9.79 -5.63 7.27
CA THR A 165 10.98 -6.39 7.65
C THR A 165 11.05 -6.50 9.17
N VAL A 166 11.25 -7.69 9.68
CA VAL A 166 11.41 -7.98 11.11
C VAL A 166 12.88 -7.88 11.48
N TYR A 167 13.17 -7.14 12.52
CA TYR A 167 14.51 -6.94 13.06
C TYR A 167 14.70 -7.64 14.40
N GLY A 168 15.93 -7.99 14.69
CA GLY A 168 16.34 -8.61 15.96
C GLY A 168 17.78 -8.27 16.31
N TYR A 169 18.31 -8.92 17.33
CA TYR A 169 19.72 -8.80 17.69
C TYR A 169 20.54 -9.79 16.89
N GLY A 170 21.52 -9.29 16.16
CA GLY A 170 22.59 -10.06 15.51
C GLY A 170 23.92 -9.92 16.25
N PRO A 171 24.98 -10.59 15.76
CA PRO A 171 26.33 -10.54 16.37
C PRO A 171 26.90 -9.11 16.47
N ASP A 172 26.62 -8.29 15.49
CA ASP A 172 27.17 -6.93 15.37
C ASP A 172 26.15 -5.82 15.71
N GLY A 173 25.02 -6.18 16.32
CA GLY A 173 23.97 -5.23 16.68
C GLY A 173 22.58 -5.63 16.17
N ILE A 174 21.85 -4.65 15.61
CA ILE A 174 20.53 -4.92 15.04
C ILE A 174 20.66 -5.41 13.61
N ASP A 175 19.98 -6.51 13.32
CA ASP A 175 20.01 -7.15 12.00
C ASP A 175 18.59 -7.55 11.54
N VAL A 176 18.44 -7.82 10.25
CA VAL A 176 17.23 -8.39 9.66
C VAL A 176 17.15 -9.86 10.03
N VAL A 177 16.10 -10.24 10.74
CA VAL A 177 15.87 -11.64 11.10
C VAL A 177 14.85 -12.32 10.21
N ALA A 178 13.93 -11.57 9.60
CA ALA A 178 12.98 -12.12 8.64
C ALA A 178 12.40 -11.03 7.73
N THR A 179 12.08 -11.40 6.50
CA THR A 179 11.21 -10.64 5.59
C THR A 179 10.06 -11.56 5.21
N PRO A 180 8.94 -11.51 5.96
CA PRO A 180 7.81 -12.40 5.71
C PRO A 180 7.23 -12.24 4.30
N ASP A 181 6.99 -13.35 3.60
CA ASP A 181 6.35 -13.36 2.28
C ASP A 181 4.88 -12.91 2.36
N HIS A 182 4.24 -13.11 3.51
CA HIS A 182 2.87 -12.73 3.76
C HIS A 182 2.77 -11.57 4.76
N PRO A 183 1.75 -10.70 4.64
CA PRO A 183 1.56 -9.61 5.57
C PRO A 183 1.24 -10.12 6.97
N LEU A 184 1.82 -9.49 7.98
CA LEU A 184 1.51 -9.79 9.38
C LEU A 184 0.22 -9.09 9.80
N PRO A 185 -0.76 -9.84 10.32
CA PRO A 185 -2.01 -9.24 10.80
C PRO A 185 -1.76 -8.37 12.04
N TYR A 186 -2.60 -7.34 12.23
CA TYR A 186 -2.56 -6.57 13.45
C TYR A 186 -2.80 -7.46 14.67
N GLY A 187 -1.95 -7.29 15.69
CA GLY A 187 -1.91 -8.15 16.88
C GLY A 187 -0.86 -9.26 16.81
N HIS A 188 -0.19 -9.45 15.66
CA HIS A 188 0.91 -10.43 15.59
C HIS A 188 2.10 -10.00 16.46
N PRO A 189 2.73 -10.90 17.24
CA PRO A 189 3.83 -10.56 18.17
C PRO A 189 4.99 -9.83 17.49
N ASN A 190 5.38 -10.27 16.30
CA ASN A 190 6.51 -9.69 15.56
C ASN A 190 6.29 -8.25 15.09
N LEU A 191 5.08 -7.69 15.21
CA LEU A 191 4.84 -6.28 14.88
C LEU A 191 5.61 -5.32 15.79
N SER A 192 5.99 -5.75 16.98
CA SER A 192 6.80 -4.94 17.90
C SER A 192 8.20 -4.65 17.38
N THR A 193 8.75 -5.56 16.56
CA THR A 193 10.07 -5.46 15.96
C THR A 193 10.05 -5.35 14.43
N LEU A 194 8.88 -5.10 13.84
CA LEU A 194 8.71 -4.95 12.41
C LEU A 194 8.81 -3.49 11.99
N LEU A 195 9.58 -3.23 10.92
CA LEU A 195 9.58 -1.98 10.18
C LEU A 195 8.65 -2.11 8.99
N ALA A 196 7.48 -1.50 9.07
CA ALA A 196 6.44 -1.60 8.06
C ALA A 196 6.76 -0.76 6.82
N SER A 197 6.45 -1.30 5.64
CA SER A 197 6.59 -0.62 4.35
C SER A 197 5.27 -0.48 3.60
N GLN A 198 4.30 -1.35 3.86
CA GLN A 198 2.99 -1.32 3.19
C GLN A 198 1.86 -1.67 4.16
N LEU A 199 0.78 -0.93 4.07
CA LEU A 199 -0.47 -1.20 4.78
C LEU A 199 -1.34 -2.15 3.95
N VAL A 200 -2.00 -3.08 4.61
CA VAL A 200 -2.75 -4.15 3.94
C VAL A 200 -4.19 -4.17 4.44
N ARG A 201 -5.13 -4.35 3.49
CA ARG A 201 -6.56 -4.50 3.77
C ARG A 201 -7.04 -5.90 3.42
N ARG A 202 -8.11 -6.30 4.08
CA ARG A 202 -8.86 -7.52 3.77
C ARG A 202 -10.19 -7.17 3.12
N LEU A 203 -10.47 -7.76 1.97
CA LEU A 203 -11.73 -7.66 1.27
C LEU A 203 -12.58 -8.88 1.67
N ASN A 204 -13.60 -8.69 2.52
CA ASN A 204 -14.43 -9.80 3.02
C ASN A 204 -15.74 -9.98 2.25
N SER A 205 -16.21 -8.93 1.61
CA SER A 205 -17.44 -8.91 0.80
C SER A 205 -17.11 -8.19 -0.49
N PHE A 206 -16.79 -8.95 -1.49
CA PHE A 206 -16.43 -8.42 -2.80
C PHE A 206 -17.07 -9.25 -3.91
N ARG A 207 -17.20 -8.65 -5.08
CA ARG A 207 -17.42 -9.37 -6.32
C ARG A 207 -16.28 -9.08 -7.29
N ILE A 208 -15.95 -10.07 -8.08
CA ILE A 208 -15.05 -9.91 -9.21
C ILE A 208 -15.91 -9.47 -10.37
N ILE A 209 -15.44 -8.46 -11.09
CA ILE A 209 -16.16 -7.89 -12.21
C ILE A 209 -15.15 -7.54 -13.30
N ASP A 210 -15.55 -7.71 -14.54
CA ASP A 210 -14.80 -7.19 -15.67
C ASP A 210 -14.70 -5.66 -15.59
N LEU A 211 -13.59 -5.10 -16.05
CA LEU A 211 -13.35 -3.65 -15.94
C LEU A 211 -14.31 -2.84 -16.80
N ASP A 212 -14.64 -3.33 -18.00
CA ASP A 212 -15.54 -2.63 -18.91
C ASP A 212 -16.98 -2.70 -18.41
N GLU A 213 -17.42 -3.86 -17.94
CA GLU A 213 -18.71 -4.06 -17.27
C GLU A 213 -18.85 -3.14 -16.04
N LEU A 214 -17.83 -3.06 -15.19
CA LEU A 214 -17.82 -2.16 -14.03
C LEU A 214 -17.96 -0.70 -14.43
N LEU A 215 -17.29 -0.28 -15.51
CA LEU A 215 -17.36 1.11 -15.97
C LEU A 215 -18.73 1.45 -16.56
N GLU A 216 -19.40 0.51 -17.19
CA GLU A 216 -20.79 0.63 -17.63
C GLU A 216 -21.72 0.80 -16.43
N GLU A 217 -21.64 -0.09 -15.43
CA GLU A 217 -22.44 0.03 -14.20
C GLU A 217 -22.23 1.34 -13.44
N LEU A 218 -21.02 1.89 -13.47
CA LEU A 218 -20.69 3.17 -12.83
C LEU A 218 -21.13 4.38 -13.66
N THR A 219 -21.55 4.20 -14.90
CA THR A 219 -22.00 5.30 -15.76
C THR A 219 -23.53 5.40 -15.61
N PRO A 220 -24.08 6.52 -15.12
CA PRO A 220 -25.52 6.69 -15.07
C PRO A 220 -26.10 6.54 -16.47
N GLU A 221 -27.20 5.81 -16.60
CA GLU A 221 -28.00 5.89 -17.81
C GLU A 221 -28.36 7.35 -18.03
N ALA A 222 -28.11 7.86 -19.23
CA ALA A 222 -28.55 9.19 -19.59
C ALA A 222 -30.09 9.21 -19.57
N PRO A 223 -30.72 10.22 -18.94
CA PRO A 223 -32.16 10.35 -18.86
C PRO A 223 -32.81 10.54 -20.23
#